data_3dd273ef6cdfac60da7f110d73cedce4
#
_entry.id   3dd273ef6cdfac60da7f110d73cedce4
#
_cell.length_a   1.000
_cell.length_b   1.000
_cell.length_c   1.000
_cell.angle_alpha   90.00
_cell.angle_beta   90.00
_cell.angle_gamma   90.00
#
_symmetry.space_group_name_H-M   'P 1'
#
loop_
_entity.id
_entity.type
_entity.pdbx_description
1 polymer ?
#
loop_
_entity_poly.entity_id
_entity_poly.type
_entity_poly.pdbx_seq_one_letter_code
_entity_poly.pdbx_strand_id
1 'polypeptide(L)'
;QVIESLVTQYSKKDSLQVWFKPIKTDSLSVAVKLKNYDKNFVLKLKDQKRDTLTITPKYNGVLHFRDRYFLTSSTPLVKFDNSKIRLIDKDSTAVDFTTVYDEFHQEWFFDFKKEPSQKYTLSVLPGAATDFFGFVNDSLSFKTTTQQTEEYGNLIVNLQNVKRYPILIELTNEKGELIASEYTDSKTKIEFNLLEPNTFNLRVVYDDNKNKKWDSGNYLEKIQPEEVLYYSKTIRDVRPNWDD
;
A
#
# COMPACT_ATOMS: atom_id res chain seq x y z
N GLN A 1 13.72 -28.07 17.13
CA GLN A 1 13.02 -28.08 15.85
C GLN A 1 12.71 -26.65 15.44
N VAL A 2 13.05 -26.26 14.21
CA VAL A 2 12.67 -24.95 13.65
C VAL A 2 11.20 -25.03 13.27
N ILE A 3 10.43 -24.03 13.69
CA ILE A 3 8.99 -23.95 13.43
C ILE A 3 8.77 -23.09 12.19
N GLU A 4 7.93 -23.57 11.27
CA GLU A 4 7.49 -22.79 10.13
C GLU A 4 6.78 -21.52 10.61
N SER A 5 7.25 -20.37 10.16
CA SER A 5 6.71 -19.07 10.57
C SER A 5 6.75 -18.05 9.44
N LEU A 6 5.83 -17.09 9.47
CA LEU A 6 5.82 -15.92 8.62
C LEU A 6 5.97 -14.67 9.48
N VAL A 7 6.60 -13.64 8.94
CA VAL A 7 6.77 -12.34 9.59
C VAL A 7 6.09 -11.28 8.74
N THR A 8 5.16 -10.55 9.34
CA THR A 8 4.43 -9.47 8.69
C THR A 8 4.54 -8.20 9.49
N GLN A 9 4.24 -7.07 8.88
CA GLN A 9 4.09 -5.82 9.61
C GLN A 9 2.78 -5.83 10.41
N TYR A 10 2.81 -5.34 11.64
CA TYR A 10 1.60 -5.13 12.40
C TYR A 10 0.96 -3.79 11.98
N SER A 11 -0.21 -3.85 11.35
CA SER A 11 -0.84 -2.72 10.67
C SER A 11 -1.11 -1.47 11.54
N LYS A 12 -1.18 -1.62 12.87
CA LYS A 12 -1.53 -0.53 13.79
C LYS A 12 -0.33 0.08 14.53
N LYS A 13 0.85 -0.50 14.39
CA LYS A 13 2.06 -0.08 15.11
C LYS A 13 3.29 -0.37 14.28
N ASP A 14 4.34 0.40 14.47
CA ASP A 14 5.67 0.10 13.93
C ASP A 14 6.28 -1.10 14.68
N SER A 15 5.76 -2.27 14.37
CA SER A 15 6.16 -3.54 14.99
C SER A 15 5.91 -4.70 14.03
N LEU A 16 6.58 -5.81 14.27
CA LEU A 16 6.45 -7.04 13.50
C LEU A 16 5.49 -8.01 14.19
N GLN A 17 4.75 -8.75 13.40
CA GLN A 17 3.90 -9.84 13.83
C GLN A 17 4.45 -11.15 13.29
N VAL A 18 4.63 -12.12 14.18
CA VAL A 18 5.12 -13.45 13.80
C VAL A 18 3.98 -14.44 13.87
N TRP A 19 3.73 -15.11 12.75
CA TRP A 19 2.72 -16.15 12.59
C TRP A 19 3.37 -17.52 12.63
N PHE A 20 2.81 -18.46 13.36
CA PHE A 20 3.26 -19.84 13.39
C PHE A 20 2.08 -20.79 13.62
N LYS A 21 2.19 -22.01 13.10
CA LYS A 21 1.15 -23.04 13.30
C LYS A 21 1.13 -23.49 14.75
N PRO A 22 -0.05 -23.79 15.33
CA PRO A 22 -0.15 -24.25 16.70
C PRO A 22 0.71 -25.48 16.98
N ILE A 23 1.45 -25.42 18.07
CA ILE A 23 2.30 -26.51 18.55
C ILE A 23 1.91 -26.87 19.98
N LYS A 24 2.06 -28.16 20.33
CA LYS A 24 1.78 -28.66 21.69
C LYS A 24 3.00 -28.43 22.56
N THR A 25 3.17 -27.22 23.07
CA THR A 25 4.23 -26.84 24.01
C THR A 25 3.76 -25.70 24.89
N ASP A 26 4.28 -25.62 26.10
CA ASP A 26 3.95 -24.54 27.04
C ASP A 26 4.75 -23.27 26.78
N SER A 27 5.83 -23.37 26.02
CA SER A 27 6.71 -22.24 25.73
C SER A 27 7.38 -22.36 24.38
N LEU A 28 7.72 -21.21 23.81
CA LEU A 28 8.41 -21.05 22.53
C LEU A 28 9.67 -20.20 22.74
N SER A 29 10.80 -20.65 22.21
CA SER A 29 12.00 -19.85 22.16
C SER A 29 12.08 -19.10 20.83
N VAL A 30 12.17 -17.78 20.88
CA VAL A 30 12.29 -16.89 19.72
C VAL A 30 13.66 -16.25 19.71
N ALA A 31 14.45 -16.52 18.69
CA ALA A 31 15.74 -15.87 18.46
C ALA A 31 15.53 -14.67 17.53
N VAL A 32 15.89 -13.48 18.00
CA VAL A 32 15.90 -12.26 17.19
C VAL A 32 17.34 -11.90 16.89
N LYS A 33 17.70 -11.95 15.60
CA LYS A 33 19.05 -11.69 15.12
C LYS A 33 19.07 -10.54 14.12
N LEU A 34 19.90 -9.56 14.39
CA LEU A 34 20.23 -8.46 13.49
C LEU A 34 21.75 -8.30 13.52
N LYS A 35 22.35 -7.55 12.60
CA LYS A 35 23.79 -7.39 12.42
C LYS A 35 24.58 -7.22 13.74
N ASN A 36 24.04 -6.47 14.70
CA ASN A 36 24.65 -6.19 16.01
C ASN A 36 23.70 -6.54 17.19
N TYR A 37 22.69 -7.36 16.96
CA TYR A 37 21.71 -7.74 17.97
C TYR A 37 21.41 -9.23 17.86
N ASP A 38 21.70 -9.98 18.92
CA ASP A 38 21.37 -11.41 19.02
C ASP A 38 20.80 -11.66 20.41
N LYS A 39 19.49 -11.87 20.48
CA LYS A 39 18.78 -12.17 21.73
C LYS A 39 17.78 -13.28 21.56
N ASN A 40 17.70 -14.13 22.57
CA ASN A 40 16.72 -15.17 22.70
C ASN A 40 15.66 -14.79 23.74
N PHE A 41 14.41 -14.99 23.38
CA PHE A 41 13.26 -14.76 24.24
C PHE A 41 12.50 -16.07 24.45
N VAL A 42 12.04 -16.32 25.66
CA VAL A 42 11.13 -17.44 25.95
C VAL A 42 9.74 -16.89 26.17
N LEU A 43 8.82 -17.26 25.29
CA LEU A 43 7.43 -16.85 25.33
C LEU A 43 6.60 -18.02 25.90
N LYS A 44 5.83 -17.76 26.96
CA LYS A 44 4.80 -18.71 27.41
C LYS A 44 3.61 -18.63 26.47
N LEU A 45 3.23 -19.78 25.93
CA LEU A 45 2.05 -19.87 25.07
C LEU A 45 0.80 -20.01 25.95
N LYS A 46 -0.23 -19.25 25.60
CA LYS A 46 -1.58 -19.38 26.16
C LYS A 46 -2.46 -20.01 25.10
N ASP A 47 -3.48 -20.77 25.53
CA ASP A 47 -4.51 -21.23 24.62
C ASP A 47 -5.17 -20.03 23.95
N GLN A 48 -5.02 -19.93 22.64
CA GLN A 48 -5.65 -18.89 21.84
C GLN A 48 -6.73 -19.51 20.96
N LYS A 49 -7.87 -18.83 20.89
CA LYS A 49 -8.86 -19.13 19.85
C LYS A 49 -8.26 -18.74 18.51
N ARG A 50 -8.41 -19.62 17.52
CA ARG A 50 -8.03 -19.30 16.15
C ARG A 50 -8.97 -18.23 15.61
N ASP A 51 -8.40 -17.18 15.02
CA ASP A 51 -9.19 -16.23 14.27
C ASP A 51 -9.68 -16.87 12.97
N THR A 52 -10.87 -16.51 12.55
CA THR A 52 -11.42 -16.91 11.26
C THR A 52 -10.79 -16.06 10.18
N LEU A 53 -10.44 -16.66 9.03
CA LEU A 53 -9.99 -15.88 7.87
C LEU A 53 -11.10 -14.92 7.44
N THR A 54 -10.81 -13.65 7.52
CA THR A 54 -11.66 -12.58 6.97
C THR A 54 -10.88 -11.79 5.95
N ILE A 55 -11.52 -11.46 4.82
CA ILE A 55 -10.94 -10.65 3.75
C ILE A 55 -11.85 -9.45 3.56
N THR A 56 -11.28 -8.25 3.61
CA THR A 56 -12.01 -6.98 3.53
C THR A 56 -11.34 -6.03 2.54
N PRO A 57 -12.13 -5.21 1.81
CA PRO A 57 -11.56 -4.22 0.91
C PRO A 57 -11.06 -3.01 1.69
N LYS A 58 -9.96 -2.41 1.22
CA LYS A 58 -9.47 -1.12 1.73
C LYS A 58 -10.46 -0.01 1.40
N TYR A 59 -10.98 -0.02 0.18
CA TYR A 59 -11.92 0.97 -0.31
C TYR A 59 -13.32 0.36 -0.39
N ASN A 60 -14.26 0.98 0.30
CA ASN A 60 -15.66 0.61 0.28
C ASN A 60 -16.47 1.83 -0.18
N GLY A 61 -16.68 1.94 -1.49
CA GLY A 61 -17.33 3.10 -2.13
C GLY A 61 -16.52 3.60 -3.33
N VAL A 62 -16.04 4.84 -3.28
CA VAL A 62 -15.26 5.44 -4.37
C VAL A 62 -13.83 4.93 -4.36
N LEU A 63 -13.37 4.47 -5.53
CA LEU A 63 -11.97 4.17 -5.83
C LEU A 63 -11.45 5.27 -6.75
N HIS A 64 -10.55 6.09 -6.26
CA HIS A 64 -9.96 7.18 -7.03
C HIS A 64 -8.95 6.66 -8.07
N PHE A 65 -8.70 7.44 -9.12
CA PHE A 65 -7.85 6.98 -10.22
C PHE A 65 -6.41 6.75 -9.81
N ARG A 66 -5.89 7.47 -8.84
CA ARG A 66 -4.52 7.31 -8.34
C ARG A 66 -4.39 6.17 -7.32
N ASP A 67 -5.47 5.69 -6.75
CA ASP A 67 -5.45 4.61 -5.77
C ASP A 67 -5.30 3.24 -6.42
N ARG A 68 -4.61 2.32 -5.76
CA ARG A 68 -4.62 0.91 -6.09
C ARG A 68 -5.71 0.21 -5.29
N TYR A 69 -6.53 -0.58 -5.96
CA TYR A 69 -7.53 -1.39 -5.27
C TYR A 69 -6.89 -2.62 -4.63
N PHE A 70 -7.13 -2.85 -3.35
CA PHE A 70 -6.64 -4.02 -2.67
C PHE A 70 -7.57 -4.52 -1.56
N LEU A 71 -7.41 -5.79 -1.24
CA LEU A 71 -8.04 -6.48 -0.11
C LEU A 71 -6.99 -6.70 0.97
N THR A 72 -7.41 -6.65 2.22
CA THR A 72 -6.61 -7.04 3.39
C THR A 72 -7.19 -8.29 4.02
N SER A 73 -6.37 -9.11 4.65
CA SER A 73 -6.79 -10.32 5.34
C SER A 73 -6.44 -10.30 6.82
N SER A 74 -7.23 -10.98 7.64
CA SER A 74 -6.97 -11.12 9.08
C SER A 74 -5.77 -12.04 9.38
N THR A 75 -5.42 -12.92 8.45
CA THR A 75 -4.31 -13.87 8.50
C THR A 75 -3.54 -13.86 7.19
N PRO A 76 -2.21 -14.13 7.16
CA PRO A 76 -1.43 -14.09 5.93
C PRO A 76 -1.94 -15.09 4.90
N LEU A 77 -2.10 -14.65 3.66
CA LEU A 77 -2.46 -15.50 2.54
C LEU A 77 -1.20 -16.14 1.93
N VAL A 78 -1.29 -17.40 1.51
CA VAL A 78 -0.13 -18.15 0.99
C VAL A 78 -0.39 -18.83 -0.36
N LYS A 79 -1.66 -18.97 -0.77
CA LYS A 79 -2.02 -19.54 -2.07
C LYS A 79 -3.15 -18.76 -2.70
N PHE A 80 -3.10 -18.63 -4.02
CA PHE A 80 -4.05 -17.87 -4.82
C PHE A 80 -4.48 -18.66 -6.05
N ASP A 81 -5.77 -18.62 -6.35
CA ASP A 81 -6.36 -19.19 -7.56
C ASP A 81 -7.16 -18.12 -8.29
N ASN A 82 -6.51 -17.44 -9.22
CA ASN A 82 -7.12 -16.34 -9.97
C ASN A 82 -8.26 -16.78 -10.87
N SER A 83 -8.37 -18.08 -11.21
CA SER A 83 -9.50 -18.61 -12.01
C SER A 83 -10.84 -18.52 -11.28
N LYS A 84 -10.80 -18.38 -9.95
CA LYS A 84 -11.95 -18.21 -9.06
C LYS A 84 -12.30 -16.76 -8.77
N ILE A 85 -11.66 -15.81 -9.48
CA ILE A 85 -11.88 -14.39 -9.27
C ILE A 85 -12.47 -13.79 -10.55
N ARG A 86 -13.47 -12.95 -10.39
CA ARG A 86 -14.10 -12.25 -11.50
C ARG A 86 -14.29 -10.79 -11.16
N LEU A 87 -13.85 -9.92 -12.04
CA LEU A 87 -14.13 -8.49 -12.00
C LEU A 87 -15.03 -8.13 -13.17
N ILE A 88 -16.13 -7.44 -12.88
CA ILE A 88 -17.08 -6.96 -13.90
C ILE A 88 -17.35 -5.48 -13.69
N ASP A 89 -17.69 -4.81 -14.79
CA ASP A 89 -18.15 -3.43 -14.79
C ASP A 89 -19.68 -3.31 -14.57
N LYS A 90 -20.23 -2.10 -14.69
CA LYS A 90 -21.67 -1.82 -14.54
C LYS A 90 -22.55 -2.55 -15.56
N ASP A 91 -22.01 -2.84 -16.75
CA ASP A 91 -22.70 -3.51 -17.85
C ASP A 91 -22.51 -5.03 -17.81
N SER A 92 -21.95 -5.55 -16.69
CA SER A 92 -21.63 -6.96 -16.49
C SER A 92 -20.54 -7.50 -17.44
N THR A 93 -19.80 -6.60 -18.08
CA THR A 93 -18.66 -6.97 -18.94
C THR A 93 -17.47 -7.34 -18.07
N ALA A 94 -16.76 -8.41 -18.46
CA ALA A 94 -15.54 -8.82 -17.76
C ALA A 94 -14.45 -7.75 -17.94
N VAL A 95 -13.77 -7.41 -16.85
CA VAL A 95 -12.64 -6.49 -16.81
C VAL A 95 -11.38 -7.29 -16.53
N ASP A 96 -10.40 -7.15 -17.41
CA ASP A 96 -9.10 -7.78 -17.22
C ASP A 96 -8.35 -7.16 -16.03
N PHE A 97 -7.74 -8.00 -15.23
CA PHE A 97 -6.97 -7.57 -14.06
C PHE A 97 -5.75 -8.47 -13.84
N THR A 98 -4.78 -7.95 -13.12
CA THR A 98 -3.66 -8.71 -12.56
C THR A 98 -3.67 -8.61 -11.04
N THR A 99 -3.10 -9.61 -10.36
CA THR A 99 -3.02 -9.61 -8.90
C THR A 99 -1.58 -9.68 -8.43
N VAL A 100 -1.30 -8.94 -7.35
CA VAL A 100 -0.03 -8.99 -6.62
C VAL A 100 -0.33 -9.06 -5.13
N TYR A 101 0.33 -9.93 -4.40
CA TYR A 101 0.21 -9.99 -2.96
C TYR A 101 1.47 -9.46 -2.29
N ASP A 102 1.32 -8.44 -1.47
CA ASP A 102 2.36 -7.96 -0.56
C ASP A 102 2.25 -8.75 0.74
N GLU A 103 3.11 -9.75 0.90
CA GLU A 103 3.13 -10.64 2.06
C GLU A 103 3.43 -9.88 3.35
N PHE A 104 4.31 -8.89 3.29
CA PHE A 104 4.73 -8.14 4.48
C PHE A 104 3.62 -7.26 5.04
N HIS A 105 2.87 -6.56 4.14
CA HIS A 105 1.74 -5.70 4.54
C HIS A 105 0.39 -6.44 4.55
N GLN A 106 0.35 -7.68 4.06
CA GLN A 106 -0.86 -8.50 3.92
C GLN A 106 -1.92 -7.82 3.03
N GLU A 107 -1.46 -7.24 1.92
CA GLU A 107 -2.28 -6.52 0.96
C GLU A 107 -2.36 -7.27 -0.36
N TRP A 108 -3.57 -7.62 -0.79
CA TRP A 108 -3.82 -8.32 -2.05
C TRP A 108 -4.34 -7.33 -3.08
N PHE A 109 -3.45 -6.86 -3.94
CA PHE A 109 -3.71 -5.87 -4.97
C PHE A 109 -4.38 -6.47 -6.19
N PHE A 110 -5.28 -5.68 -6.78
CA PHE A 110 -5.96 -5.94 -8.04
C PHE A 110 -5.72 -4.75 -8.96
N ASP A 111 -4.86 -4.93 -9.94
CA ASP A 111 -4.51 -3.88 -10.90
C ASP A 111 -5.33 -4.06 -12.17
N PHE A 112 -6.15 -3.09 -12.49
CA PHE A 112 -7.01 -3.05 -13.67
C PHE A 112 -7.16 -1.63 -14.20
N LYS A 113 -7.56 -1.50 -15.47
CA LYS A 113 -7.85 -0.19 -16.07
C LYS A 113 -9.16 0.34 -15.50
N LYS A 114 -9.08 1.44 -14.79
CA LYS A 114 -10.25 2.14 -14.27
C LYS A 114 -10.79 3.10 -15.35
N GLU A 115 -12.09 3.00 -15.62
CA GLU A 115 -12.80 3.92 -16.51
C GLU A 115 -13.66 4.88 -15.69
N PRO A 116 -13.92 6.12 -16.16
CA PRO A 116 -14.76 7.08 -15.46
C PRO A 116 -16.20 6.61 -15.33
N SER A 117 -16.88 7.05 -14.27
CA SER A 117 -18.31 6.79 -14.02
C SER A 117 -18.70 5.32 -14.09
N GLN A 118 -17.81 4.46 -13.60
CA GLN A 118 -18.02 3.02 -13.58
C GLN A 118 -18.39 2.52 -12.19
N LYS A 119 -18.99 1.32 -12.21
CA LYS A 119 -19.25 0.52 -11.02
C LYS A 119 -18.64 -0.84 -11.25
N TYR A 120 -17.68 -1.20 -10.42
CA TYR A 120 -17.02 -2.48 -10.49
C TYR A 120 -17.54 -3.41 -9.40
N THR A 121 -17.67 -4.69 -9.74
CA THR A 121 -17.98 -5.75 -8.78
C THR A 121 -16.88 -6.81 -8.87
N LEU A 122 -16.12 -6.96 -7.78
CA LEU A 122 -15.14 -8.01 -7.62
C LEU A 122 -15.79 -9.18 -6.88
N SER A 123 -15.90 -10.32 -7.53
CA SER A 123 -16.38 -11.57 -6.95
C SER A 123 -15.21 -12.52 -6.72
N VAL A 124 -15.07 -13.02 -5.49
CA VAL A 124 -14.03 -13.96 -5.09
C VAL A 124 -14.73 -15.23 -4.61
N LEU A 125 -14.65 -16.29 -5.40
CA LEU A 125 -15.31 -17.58 -5.11
C LEU A 125 -14.58 -18.33 -4.00
N PRO A 126 -15.23 -19.29 -3.34
CA PRO A 126 -14.63 -20.09 -2.28
C PRO A 126 -13.33 -20.77 -2.73
N GLY A 127 -12.30 -20.65 -1.91
CA GLY A 127 -10.98 -21.23 -2.18
C GLY A 127 -10.15 -20.51 -3.25
N ALA A 128 -10.47 -19.25 -3.56
CA ALA A 128 -9.62 -18.37 -4.37
C ALA A 128 -8.35 -17.96 -3.62
N ALA A 129 -8.40 -17.91 -2.30
CA ALA A 129 -7.24 -17.67 -1.44
C ALA A 129 -7.21 -18.67 -0.29
N THR A 130 -6.00 -19.08 0.10
CA THR A 130 -5.77 -19.93 1.28
C THR A 130 -4.79 -19.22 2.19
N ASP A 131 -5.08 -19.20 3.49
CA ASP A 131 -4.21 -18.59 4.48
C ASP A 131 -3.10 -19.56 4.96
N PHE A 132 -2.18 -19.02 5.76
CA PHE A 132 -1.07 -19.76 6.35
C PHE A 132 -1.51 -20.95 7.21
N PHE A 133 -2.71 -20.91 7.77
CA PHE A 133 -3.26 -21.97 8.61
C PHE A 133 -4.04 -23.04 7.82
N GLY A 134 -4.22 -22.81 6.51
CA GLY A 134 -4.93 -23.73 5.61
C GLY A 134 -6.42 -23.44 5.49
N PHE A 135 -6.93 -22.32 6.04
CA PHE A 135 -8.30 -21.88 5.81
C PHE A 135 -8.44 -21.23 4.45
N VAL A 136 -9.56 -21.46 3.82
CA VAL A 136 -9.92 -20.87 2.54
C VAL A 136 -10.99 -19.81 2.72
N ASN A 137 -11.03 -18.83 1.82
CA ASN A 137 -12.10 -17.84 1.81
C ASN A 137 -13.45 -18.47 1.43
N ASP A 138 -14.51 -17.91 1.98
CA ASP A 138 -15.88 -18.10 1.50
C ASP A 138 -16.17 -17.28 0.25
N SER A 139 -17.40 -17.33 -0.26
CA SER A 139 -17.85 -16.46 -1.35
C SER A 139 -17.88 -15.00 -0.91
N LEU A 140 -17.14 -14.14 -1.58
CA LEU A 140 -17.04 -12.71 -1.28
C LEU A 140 -17.45 -11.89 -2.51
N SER A 141 -18.09 -10.75 -2.26
CA SER A 141 -18.45 -9.79 -3.32
C SER A 141 -18.24 -8.38 -2.80
N PHE A 142 -17.40 -7.62 -3.53
CA PHE A 142 -17.06 -6.25 -3.20
C PHE A 142 -17.46 -5.32 -4.35
N LYS A 143 -18.00 -4.16 -4.00
CA LYS A 143 -18.42 -3.16 -4.99
C LYS A 143 -17.64 -1.87 -4.78
N THR A 144 -17.20 -1.27 -5.87
CA THR A 144 -16.54 0.04 -5.87
C THR A 144 -16.98 0.83 -7.08
N THR A 145 -16.90 2.15 -7.00
CA THR A 145 -17.27 3.07 -8.08
C THR A 145 -16.13 4.00 -8.40
N THR A 146 -16.06 4.50 -9.61
CA THR A 146 -15.17 5.59 -10.01
C THR A 146 -16.01 6.84 -10.32
N GLN A 147 -15.43 7.99 -10.07
CA GLN A 147 -16.02 9.28 -10.39
C GLN A 147 -15.72 9.67 -11.84
N GLN A 148 -16.31 10.77 -12.31
CA GLN A 148 -15.92 11.38 -13.58
C GLN A 148 -14.56 12.06 -13.48
N THR A 149 -13.81 12.12 -14.58
CA THR A 149 -12.50 12.78 -14.62
C THR A 149 -12.59 14.26 -14.29
N GLU A 150 -13.73 14.87 -14.62
CA GLU A 150 -14.04 16.28 -14.35
C GLU A 150 -14.20 16.60 -12.87
N GLU A 151 -14.29 15.57 -12.00
CA GLU A 151 -14.35 15.75 -10.54
C GLU A 151 -12.95 15.86 -9.91
N TYR A 152 -11.88 15.72 -10.72
CA TYR A 152 -10.48 15.79 -10.30
C TYR A 152 -9.82 17.07 -10.81
N GLY A 153 -8.79 17.50 -10.10
CA GLY A 153 -7.93 18.61 -10.51
C GLY A 153 -6.60 18.12 -11.09
N ASN A 154 -5.92 19.02 -11.79
CA ASN A 154 -4.57 18.78 -12.29
C ASN A 154 -3.63 19.85 -11.73
N LEU A 155 -2.37 19.49 -11.51
CA LEU A 155 -1.34 20.39 -11.03
C LEU A 155 -0.08 20.23 -11.89
N ILE A 156 0.43 21.34 -12.41
CA ILE A 156 1.69 21.37 -13.16
C ILE A 156 2.76 22.06 -12.32
N VAL A 157 3.83 21.35 -12.04
CA VAL A 157 4.99 21.87 -11.30
C VAL A 157 6.13 22.10 -12.26
N ASN A 158 6.58 23.36 -12.39
CA ASN A 158 7.75 23.72 -13.18
C ASN A 158 8.95 23.94 -12.25
N LEU A 159 9.93 23.05 -12.34
CA LEU A 159 11.13 23.08 -11.53
C LEU A 159 12.19 24.00 -12.15
N GLN A 160 12.83 24.80 -11.30
CA GLN A 160 13.94 25.67 -11.69
C GLN A 160 15.13 25.44 -10.76
N ASN A 161 16.35 25.53 -11.30
CA ASN A 161 17.59 25.43 -10.54
C ASN A 161 17.70 24.14 -9.69
N VAL A 162 17.29 23.01 -10.27
CA VAL A 162 17.44 21.70 -9.61
C VAL A 162 18.91 21.41 -9.39
N LYS A 163 19.33 21.15 -8.15
CA LYS A 163 20.75 20.93 -7.82
C LYS A 163 21.29 19.63 -8.41
N ARG A 164 20.50 18.57 -8.38
CA ARG A 164 20.89 17.23 -8.86
C ARG A 164 19.67 16.36 -9.09
N TYR A 165 19.83 15.27 -9.80
CA TYR A 165 18.85 14.23 -10.07
C TYR A 165 19.39 12.86 -9.61
N PRO A 166 18.54 11.86 -9.36
CA PRO A 166 17.09 11.93 -9.49
C PRO A 166 16.41 12.62 -8.29
N ILE A 167 15.14 12.97 -8.48
CA ILE A 167 14.30 13.60 -7.46
C ILE A 167 12.90 12.99 -7.42
N LEU A 168 12.29 13.06 -6.25
CA LEU A 168 10.86 12.86 -6.06
C LEU A 168 10.20 14.22 -5.83
N ILE A 169 9.10 14.46 -6.49
CA ILE A 169 8.22 15.59 -6.24
C ILE A 169 6.99 15.02 -5.54
N GLU A 170 6.75 15.46 -4.32
CA GLU A 170 5.72 14.87 -3.48
C GLU A 170 4.70 15.92 -3.03
N LEU A 171 3.43 15.53 -3.12
CA LEU A 171 2.31 16.25 -2.55
C LEU A 171 1.90 15.58 -1.25
N THR A 172 1.85 16.35 -0.18
CA THR A 172 1.39 15.87 1.13
C THR A 172 0.16 16.67 1.58
N ASN A 173 -0.65 16.07 2.42
CA ASN A 173 -1.72 16.80 3.10
C ASN A 173 -1.17 17.65 4.27
N GLU A 174 -2.05 18.36 4.98
CA GLU A 174 -1.67 19.18 6.12
C GLU A 174 -1.05 18.39 7.29
N LYS A 175 -1.31 17.08 7.36
CA LYS A 175 -0.71 16.19 8.37
C LYS A 175 0.66 15.64 7.94
N GLY A 176 1.11 15.96 6.72
CA GLY A 176 2.36 15.43 6.15
C GLY A 176 2.24 14.02 5.55
N GLU A 177 1.02 13.50 5.43
CA GLU A 177 0.79 12.20 4.78
C GLU A 177 0.96 12.35 3.26
N LEU A 178 1.68 11.42 2.64
CA LEU A 178 1.93 11.41 1.20
C LEU A 178 0.64 11.11 0.43
N ILE A 179 0.28 12.00 -0.48
CA ILE A 179 -0.92 11.89 -1.33
C ILE A 179 -0.54 11.50 -2.76
N ALA A 180 0.50 12.14 -3.31
CA ALA A 180 0.98 11.81 -4.65
C ALA A 180 2.49 12.02 -4.74
N SER A 181 3.16 11.20 -5.54
CA SER A 181 4.59 11.30 -5.79
C SER A 181 4.88 11.05 -7.26
N GLU A 182 5.72 11.90 -7.85
CA GLU A 182 6.23 11.75 -9.19
C GLU A 182 7.76 11.72 -9.16
N TYR A 183 8.34 10.75 -9.84
CA TYR A 183 9.80 10.57 -9.94
C TYR A 183 10.32 11.10 -11.27
N THR A 184 11.45 11.78 -11.23
CA THR A 184 12.16 12.18 -12.44
C THR A 184 13.67 12.12 -12.27
N ASP A 185 14.34 11.74 -13.35
CA ASP A 185 15.81 11.75 -13.49
C ASP A 185 16.33 12.93 -14.32
N SER A 186 15.42 13.73 -14.93
CA SER A 186 15.82 14.78 -15.85
C SER A 186 14.75 15.84 -16.15
N LYS A 187 13.46 15.49 -15.97
CA LYS A 187 12.36 16.39 -16.35
C LYS A 187 12.24 17.56 -15.38
N THR A 188 11.95 18.74 -15.94
CA THR A 188 11.66 19.95 -15.17
C THR A 188 10.17 20.29 -15.11
N LYS A 189 9.36 19.75 -16.01
CA LYS A 189 7.90 19.85 -15.98
C LYS A 189 7.31 18.55 -15.46
N ILE A 190 6.63 18.63 -14.33
CA ILE A 190 6.00 17.50 -13.65
C ILE A 190 4.50 17.73 -13.61
N GLU A 191 3.72 16.72 -13.98
CA GLU A 191 2.27 16.80 -14.06
C GLU A 191 1.64 15.81 -13.08
N PHE A 192 0.84 16.32 -12.18
CA PHE A 192 -0.02 15.54 -11.30
C PHE A 192 -1.44 15.61 -11.82
N ASN A 193 -1.88 14.58 -12.50
CA ASN A 193 -3.22 14.49 -13.05
C ASN A 193 -4.14 13.71 -12.11
N LEU A 194 -5.44 13.99 -12.19
CA LEU A 194 -6.48 13.28 -11.46
C LEU A 194 -6.27 13.30 -9.93
N LEU A 195 -5.91 14.47 -9.41
CA LEU A 195 -5.86 14.71 -7.98
C LEU A 195 -7.27 14.93 -7.42
N GLU A 196 -7.55 14.31 -6.28
CA GLU A 196 -8.74 14.67 -5.52
C GLU A 196 -8.66 16.14 -5.09
N PRO A 197 -9.78 16.90 -5.18
CA PRO A 197 -9.81 18.29 -4.71
C PRO A 197 -9.38 18.40 -3.26
N ASN A 198 -8.24 19.04 -3.04
CA ASN A 198 -7.66 19.18 -1.71
C ASN A 198 -6.66 20.34 -1.65
N THR A 199 -6.14 20.56 -0.45
CA THR A 199 -5.02 21.45 -0.18
C THR A 199 -3.75 20.63 -0.01
N PHE A 200 -2.67 21.01 -0.70
CA PHE A 200 -1.43 20.27 -0.70
C PHE A 200 -0.24 21.11 -0.26
N ASN A 201 0.69 20.46 0.42
CA ASN A 201 2.05 20.95 0.58
C ASN A 201 2.95 20.21 -0.41
N LEU A 202 3.82 20.94 -1.09
CA LEU A 202 4.74 20.37 -2.07
C LEU A 202 6.14 20.31 -1.48
N ARG A 203 6.80 19.18 -1.66
CA ARG A 203 8.20 18.98 -1.32
C ARG A 203 8.96 18.27 -2.44
N VAL A 204 10.24 18.56 -2.54
CA VAL A 204 11.18 17.87 -3.43
C VAL A 204 12.16 17.11 -2.56
N VAL A 205 12.30 15.82 -2.82
CA VAL A 205 13.25 14.94 -2.16
C VAL A 205 14.36 14.58 -3.16
N TYR A 206 15.61 14.74 -2.77
CA TYR A 206 16.76 14.28 -3.54
C TYR A 206 17.01 12.81 -3.24
N ASP A 207 16.59 11.94 -4.16
CA ASP A 207 16.65 10.48 -4.02
C ASP A 207 18.07 9.99 -4.40
N ASP A 208 19.01 10.19 -3.48
CA ASP A 208 20.44 9.94 -3.72
C ASP A 208 20.75 8.44 -3.90
N ASN A 209 19.96 7.55 -3.31
CA ASN A 209 20.13 6.10 -3.43
C ASN A 209 19.26 5.46 -4.53
N LYS A 210 18.40 6.22 -5.18
CA LYS A 210 17.53 5.82 -6.31
C LYS A 210 16.52 4.73 -5.98
N ASN A 211 16.04 4.70 -4.74
CA ASN A 211 15.05 3.72 -4.30
C ASN A 211 13.59 4.21 -4.46
N LYS A 212 13.40 5.46 -4.92
CA LYS A 212 12.11 6.12 -5.15
C LYS A 212 11.30 6.32 -3.86
N LYS A 213 11.97 6.49 -2.76
CA LYS A 213 11.40 6.78 -1.45
C LYS A 213 12.29 7.77 -0.72
N TRP A 214 11.71 8.56 0.18
CA TRP A 214 12.48 9.36 1.11
C TRP A 214 13.06 8.48 2.22
N ASP A 215 14.35 8.62 2.49
CA ASP A 215 15.04 7.93 3.57
C ASP A 215 15.37 8.87 4.72
N SER A 216 14.93 8.49 5.92
CA SER A 216 15.15 9.26 7.16
C SER A 216 16.59 9.24 7.65
N GLY A 217 17.47 8.50 6.96
CA GLY A 217 18.82 8.24 7.41
C GLY A 217 18.89 7.18 8.52
N ASN A 218 20.11 6.94 9.03
CA ASN A 218 20.36 5.98 10.10
C ASN A 218 21.39 6.53 11.07
N TYR A 219 20.97 6.86 12.29
CA TYR A 219 21.83 7.45 13.31
C TYR A 219 23.00 6.51 13.71
N LEU A 220 22.74 5.21 13.82
CA LEU A 220 23.75 4.23 14.23
C LEU A 220 24.83 4.01 13.16
N GLU A 221 24.46 4.14 11.91
CA GLU A 221 25.34 4.02 10.75
C GLU A 221 25.90 5.37 10.30
N LYS A 222 25.54 6.46 10.97
CA LYS A 222 25.89 7.85 10.65
C LYS A 222 25.49 8.27 9.22
N ILE A 223 24.40 7.71 8.72
CA ILE A 223 23.81 8.07 7.44
C ILE A 223 22.85 9.24 7.68
N GLN A 224 23.08 10.34 6.96
CA GLN A 224 22.17 11.50 7.00
C GLN A 224 20.86 11.20 6.25
N PRO A 225 19.73 11.81 6.65
CA PRO A 225 18.52 11.75 5.87
C PRO A 225 18.73 12.40 4.50
N GLU A 226 17.98 11.95 3.52
CA GLU A 226 17.97 12.59 2.21
C GLU A 226 17.48 14.03 2.30
N GLU A 227 18.08 14.90 1.48
CA GLU A 227 17.77 16.32 1.47
C GLU A 227 16.34 16.55 0.95
N VAL A 228 15.57 17.33 1.71
CA VAL A 228 14.20 17.69 1.36
C VAL A 228 14.07 19.20 1.28
N LEU A 229 13.51 19.70 0.20
CA LEU A 229 13.15 21.11 0.02
C LEU A 229 11.63 21.24 0.00
N TYR A 230 11.11 22.11 0.84
CA TYR A 230 9.68 22.43 0.89
C TYR A 230 9.38 23.69 0.09
N TYR A 231 8.34 23.64 -0.72
CA TYR A 231 7.75 24.84 -1.30
C TYR A 231 7.13 25.69 -0.19
N SER A 232 7.44 26.98 -0.17
CA SER A 232 7.09 27.86 0.93
C SER A 232 5.61 28.22 1.05
N LYS A 233 4.83 27.92 -0.01
CA LYS A 233 3.40 28.21 -0.05
C LYS A 233 2.62 26.91 -0.09
N THR A 234 1.49 26.88 0.60
CA THR A 234 0.52 25.81 0.47
C THR A 234 -0.26 25.98 -0.83
N ILE A 235 -0.37 24.91 -1.60
CA ILE A 235 -1.19 24.87 -2.82
C ILE A 235 -2.62 24.65 -2.37
N ARG A 236 -3.43 25.69 -2.46
CA ARG A 236 -4.83 25.66 -2.01
C ARG A 236 -5.74 25.47 -3.20
N ASP A 237 -6.86 24.81 -2.92
CA ASP A 237 -7.98 24.75 -3.86
C ASP A 237 -7.65 24.12 -5.24
N VAL A 238 -6.88 23.03 -5.25
CA VAL A 238 -6.85 22.18 -6.44
C VAL A 238 -8.28 21.68 -6.66
N ARG A 239 -9.00 22.28 -7.63
CA ARG A 239 -10.45 22.08 -7.84
C ARG A 239 -10.68 21.24 -9.07
N PRO A 240 -11.88 20.63 -9.18
CA PRO A 240 -12.33 20.02 -10.43
C PRO A 240 -12.23 20.99 -11.60
N ASN A 241 -11.82 20.49 -12.76
CA ASN A 241 -11.65 21.26 -14.01
C ASN A 241 -10.67 22.45 -13.93
N TRP A 242 -9.72 22.42 -13.03
CA TRP A 242 -8.73 23.46 -12.92
C TRP A 242 -7.34 22.91 -13.27
N ASP A 243 -6.69 23.58 -14.23
CA ASP A 243 -5.29 23.37 -14.60
C ASP A 243 -4.45 24.50 -13.99
N ASP A 244 -3.71 24.24 -12.92
CA ASP A 244 -2.79 25.18 -12.26
C ASP A 244 -1.34 24.90 -12.67
#